data_7bb8a1cf759613d7ccb3b788ecbbb342
#
_entry.id   7bb8a1cf759613d7ccb3b788ecbbb342
#
_cell.length_a   1.000
_cell.length_b   1.000
_cell.length_c   1.000
_cell.angle_alpha   90.00
_cell.angle_beta   90.00
_cell.angle_gamma   90.00
#
_symmetry.space_group_name_H-M   'P 1'
#
loop_
_entity.id
_entity.type
_entity.pdbx_description
1 polymer ?
#
loop_
_entity_poly.entity_id
_entity_poly.type
_entity_poly.pdbx_seq_one_letter_code
_entity_poly.pdbx_strand_id
1 'polypeptide(L)'
;MLQLEPYLKRRPRDLSVGQRERVAMGRAIVRKPSVFLFDEPLSNLDAELRVQMRAELSKLQHRLKTTTVYVTHDQIEAMTLGHRIAVLAPMGPDRKSNLKQVGTPLELYDRPRNLFVAKFIGTPPMNILEVHLDESGHLLQHPGFNLPLKPAVEAALASHRGKRLL
;
A
#
# COMPACT_ATOMS: atom_id res chain seq x y z
N MET A 1 18.35 -11.82 13.81
CA MET A 1 17.67 -11.58 12.55
C MET A 1 16.34 -12.34 12.50
N LEU A 2 16.20 -13.56 12.03
CA LEU A 2 14.90 -14.26 11.95
C LEU A 2 14.51 -15.01 13.23
N GLN A 3 15.26 -14.87 14.31
CA GLN A 3 15.05 -15.57 15.60
C GLN A 3 14.84 -17.10 15.43
N LEU A 4 15.69 -17.73 14.64
CA LEU A 4 15.59 -19.16 14.32
C LEU A 4 16.35 -20.05 15.28
N GLU A 5 17.22 -19.50 16.12
CA GLU A 5 18.11 -20.22 17.01
C GLU A 5 17.38 -21.26 17.91
N PRO A 6 16.19 -20.93 18.51
CA PRO A 6 15.45 -21.88 19.33
C PRO A 6 14.87 -23.07 18.54
N TYR A 7 14.84 -22.98 17.22
CA TYR A 7 14.16 -23.93 16.35
C TYR A 7 15.09 -24.81 15.53
N LEU A 8 16.42 -24.58 15.58
CA LEU A 8 17.41 -25.27 14.75
C LEU A 8 17.39 -26.79 14.86
N LYS A 9 17.00 -27.33 16.01
CA LYS A 9 16.93 -28.78 16.26
C LYS A 9 15.51 -29.37 16.07
N ARG A 10 14.51 -28.54 15.73
CA ARG A 10 13.13 -29.01 15.55
C ARG A 10 12.90 -29.54 14.14
N ARG A 11 12.05 -30.54 14.01
CA ARG A 11 11.60 -31.04 12.71
C ARG A 11 10.57 -30.06 12.13
N PRO A 12 10.43 -29.94 10.79
CA PRO A 12 9.46 -29.04 10.18
C PRO A 12 8.00 -29.23 10.65
N ARG A 13 7.61 -30.46 10.96
CA ARG A 13 6.28 -30.79 11.49
C ARG A 13 6.01 -30.22 12.89
N ASP A 14 7.07 -29.96 13.66
CA ASP A 14 7.00 -29.49 15.04
C ASP A 14 7.04 -27.93 15.11
N LEU A 15 7.01 -27.26 13.96
CA LEU A 15 7.00 -25.81 13.83
C LEU A 15 5.59 -25.30 13.57
N SER A 16 5.24 -24.14 14.18
CA SER A 16 4.01 -23.41 13.82
C SER A 16 4.09 -22.88 12.37
N VAL A 17 2.96 -22.41 11.83
CA VAL A 17 2.90 -21.84 10.48
C VAL A 17 3.89 -20.68 10.36
N GLY A 18 3.82 -19.68 11.24
CA GLY A 18 4.75 -18.55 11.21
C GLY A 18 6.22 -18.90 11.44
N GLN A 19 6.51 -19.96 12.22
CA GLN A 19 7.88 -20.47 12.37
C GLN A 19 8.38 -21.11 11.05
N ARG A 20 7.53 -21.85 10.34
CA ARG A 20 7.88 -22.40 9.02
C ARG A 20 8.14 -21.30 7.99
N GLU A 21 7.34 -20.24 7.98
CA GLU A 21 7.54 -19.09 7.09
C GLU A 21 8.89 -18.40 7.35
N ARG A 22 9.24 -18.16 8.61
CA ARG A 22 10.56 -17.61 8.96
C ARG A 22 11.72 -18.51 8.51
N VAL A 23 11.58 -19.83 8.65
CA VAL A 23 12.57 -20.79 8.14
C VAL A 23 12.65 -20.72 6.60
N ALA A 24 11.52 -20.63 5.91
CA ALA A 24 11.49 -20.50 4.45
C ALA A 24 12.18 -19.20 3.98
N MET A 25 11.92 -18.07 4.65
CA MET A 25 12.63 -16.81 4.41
C MET A 25 14.14 -16.97 4.63
N GLY A 26 14.57 -17.58 5.73
CA GLY A 26 15.98 -17.83 6.00
C GLY A 26 16.67 -18.65 4.92
N ARG A 27 16.01 -19.69 4.45
CA ARG A 27 16.50 -20.51 3.33
C ARG A 27 16.63 -19.73 2.02
N ALA A 28 15.69 -18.84 1.72
CA ALA A 28 15.77 -17.97 0.55
C ALA A 28 16.95 -17.00 0.64
N ILE A 29 17.16 -16.38 1.80
CA ILE A 29 18.23 -15.41 2.04
C ILE A 29 19.61 -16.04 1.87
N VAL A 30 19.84 -17.23 2.45
CA VAL A 30 21.13 -17.92 2.40
C VAL A 30 21.56 -18.27 0.97
N ARG A 31 20.60 -18.46 0.07
CA ARG A 31 20.85 -18.76 -1.35
C ARG A 31 21.41 -17.58 -2.15
N LYS A 32 21.35 -16.35 -1.62
CA LYS A 32 21.79 -15.11 -2.28
C LYS A 32 21.23 -14.98 -3.71
N PRO A 33 19.91 -15.01 -3.88
CA PRO A 33 19.30 -14.95 -5.21
C PRO A 33 19.46 -13.56 -5.85
N SER A 34 19.33 -13.47 -7.18
CA SER A 34 19.30 -12.20 -7.90
C SER A 34 17.99 -11.42 -7.68
N VAL A 35 16.90 -12.13 -7.36
CA VAL A 35 15.57 -11.56 -7.07
C VAL A 35 14.92 -12.36 -5.94
N PHE A 36 14.34 -11.66 -4.98
CA PHE A 36 13.43 -12.24 -3.98
C PHE A 36 11.98 -12.13 -4.46
N LEU A 37 11.23 -13.20 -4.28
CA LEU A 37 9.77 -13.22 -4.49
C LEU A 37 9.11 -13.59 -3.16
N PHE A 38 8.40 -12.65 -2.56
CA PHE A 38 7.65 -12.84 -1.33
C PHE A 38 6.15 -12.73 -1.64
N ASP A 39 5.42 -13.77 -1.28
CA ASP A 39 3.96 -13.80 -1.38
C ASP A 39 3.37 -13.88 0.02
N GLU A 40 2.84 -12.75 0.50
CA GLU A 40 2.26 -12.55 1.84
C GLU A 40 3.09 -13.13 3.01
N PRO A 41 4.40 -12.87 3.11
CA PRO A 41 5.31 -13.59 4.00
C PRO A 41 5.08 -13.31 5.50
N LEU A 42 4.25 -12.37 5.87
CA LEU A 42 3.96 -12.01 7.25
C LEU A 42 2.48 -12.23 7.64
N SER A 43 1.66 -12.77 6.73
CA SER A 43 0.20 -12.90 6.93
C SER A 43 -0.19 -13.79 8.12
N ASN A 44 0.60 -14.84 8.40
CA ASN A 44 0.34 -15.81 9.47
C ASN A 44 1.07 -15.50 10.79
N LEU A 45 1.55 -14.28 10.96
CA LEU A 45 2.21 -13.84 12.19
C LEU A 45 1.23 -13.04 13.06
N ASP A 46 1.38 -13.14 14.38
CA ASP A 46 0.71 -12.23 15.31
C ASP A 46 1.17 -10.78 15.13
N ALA A 47 0.42 -9.84 15.68
CA ALA A 47 0.63 -8.40 15.45
C ALA A 47 2.01 -7.92 15.93
N GLU A 48 2.47 -8.39 17.08
CA GLU A 48 3.76 -7.97 17.65
C GLU A 48 4.91 -8.51 16.80
N LEU A 49 4.87 -9.79 16.48
CA LEU A 49 5.90 -10.45 15.67
C LEU A 49 5.92 -9.88 14.24
N ARG A 50 4.76 -9.51 13.68
CA ARG A 50 4.67 -8.86 12.36
C ARG A 50 5.40 -7.52 12.34
N VAL A 51 5.25 -6.69 13.38
CA VAL A 51 5.99 -5.41 13.50
C VAL A 51 7.49 -5.65 13.54
N GLN A 52 7.95 -6.61 14.36
CA GLN A 52 9.36 -6.96 14.48
C GLN A 52 9.92 -7.47 13.14
N MET A 53 9.19 -8.36 12.48
CA MET A 53 9.62 -8.95 11.21
C MET A 53 9.66 -7.94 10.07
N ARG A 54 8.74 -6.95 10.01
CA ARG A 54 8.82 -5.82 9.06
C ARG A 54 10.13 -5.06 9.22
N ALA A 55 10.46 -4.69 10.46
CA ALA A 55 11.71 -3.97 10.73
C ALA A 55 12.95 -4.78 10.30
N GLU A 56 12.94 -6.09 10.56
CA GLU A 56 14.04 -6.97 10.15
C GLU A 56 14.13 -7.13 8.63
N LEU A 57 12.99 -7.25 7.92
CA LEU A 57 12.96 -7.29 6.45
C LEU A 57 13.45 -5.99 5.82
N SER A 58 13.05 -4.84 6.37
CA SER A 58 13.54 -3.54 5.92
C SER A 58 15.07 -3.45 6.03
N LYS A 59 15.63 -3.79 7.19
CA LYS A 59 17.09 -3.84 7.39
C LYS A 59 17.76 -4.79 6.42
N LEU A 60 17.14 -5.94 6.17
CA LEU A 60 17.66 -6.95 5.25
C LEU A 60 17.71 -6.43 3.81
N GLN A 61 16.63 -5.81 3.33
CA GLN A 61 16.57 -5.21 1.99
C GLN A 61 17.67 -4.17 1.80
N HIS A 62 17.84 -3.25 2.75
CA HIS A 62 18.90 -2.24 2.71
C HIS A 62 20.31 -2.85 2.66
N ARG A 63 20.53 -3.97 3.38
CA ARG A 63 21.84 -4.62 3.43
C ARG A 63 22.13 -5.44 2.17
N LEU A 64 21.15 -6.19 1.65
CA LEU A 64 21.35 -7.07 0.51
C LEU A 64 21.31 -6.36 -0.83
N LYS A 65 20.58 -5.24 -0.91
CA LYS A 65 20.37 -4.46 -2.15
C LYS A 65 19.87 -5.31 -3.32
N THR A 66 19.19 -6.41 -3.01
CA THR A 66 18.65 -7.35 -4.01
C THR A 66 17.24 -6.92 -4.39
N THR A 67 16.93 -6.97 -5.69
CA THR A 67 15.58 -6.71 -6.19
C THR A 67 14.58 -7.63 -5.51
N THR A 68 13.49 -7.06 -5.02
CA THR A 68 12.45 -7.81 -4.30
C THR A 68 11.08 -7.49 -4.90
N VAL A 69 10.34 -8.52 -5.25
CA VAL A 69 8.90 -8.45 -5.52
C VAL A 69 8.18 -8.94 -4.28
N TYR A 70 7.31 -8.11 -3.73
CA TYR A 70 6.62 -8.36 -2.47
C TYR A 70 5.12 -8.19 -2.67
N VAL A 71 4.36 -9.25 -2.47
CA VAL A 71 2.89 -9.23 -2.51
C VAL A 71 2.36 -9.18 -1.09
N THR A 72 1.45 -8.26 -0.84
CA THR A 72 0.77 -8.13 0.47
C THR A 72 -0.60 -7.48 0.31
N HIS A 73 -1.51 -7.79 1.21
CA HIS A 73 -2.76 -7.05 1.41
C HIS A 73 -2.66 -6.04 2.58
N ASP A 74 -1.54 -6.01 3.30
CA ASP A 74 -1.28 -5.06 4.40
C ASP A 74 -0.67 -3.77 3.84
N GLN A 75 -1.42 -2.67 3.94
CA GLN A 75 -0.98 -1.35 3.46
C GLN A 75 0.27 -0.86 4.19
N ILE A 76 0.40 -1.15 5.49
CA ILE A 76 1.54 -0.70 6.28
C ILE A 76 2.81 -1.41 5.80
N GLU A 77 2.73 -2.69 5.45
CA GLU A 77 3.85 -3.41 4.83
C GLU A 77 4.23 -2.78 3.49
N ALA A 78 3.26 -2.56 2.61
CA ALA A 78 3.50 -1.96 1.30
C ALA A 78 4.15 -0.57 1.42
N MET A 79 3.59 0.30 2.28
CA MET A 79 4.05 1.69 2.46
C MET A 79 5.40 1.80 3.16
N THR A 80 5.80 0.80 3.98
CA THR A 80 7.06 0.82 4.73
C THR A 80 8.20 0.07 4.06
N LEU A 81 7.90 -0.98 3.29
CA LEU A 81 8.91 -1.82 2.65
C LEU A 81 9.09 -1.49 1.15
N GLY A 82 8.05 -0.98 0.50
CA GLY A 82 8.05 -0.75 -0.95
C GLY A 82 8.76 0.54 -1.35
N HIS A 83 9.74 0.45 -2.26
CA HIS A 83 10.26 1.64 -2.97
C HIS A 83 9.27 2.10 -4.05
N ARG A 84 8.57 1.16 -4.68
CA ARG A 84 7.45 1.37 -5.60
C ARG A 84 6.36 0.38 -5.28
N ILE A 85 5.11 0.84 -5.37
CA ILE A 85 3.93 0.05 -5.06
C ILE A 85 3.02 0.03 -6.29
N ALA A 86 2.55 -1.15 -6.67
CA ALA A 86 1.49 -1.36 -7.65
C ALA A 86 0.18 -1.64 -6.89
N VAL A 87 -0.78 -0.73 -6.98
CA VAL A 87 -2.11 -0.89 -6.38
C VAL A 87 -3.01 -1.63 -7.35
N LEU A 88 -3.48 -2.79 -6.93
CA LEU A 88 -4.40 -3.64 -7.69
C LEU A 88 -5.80 -3.60 -7.06
N ALA A 89 -6.83 -3.58 -7.90
CA ALA A 89 -8.21 -3.74 -7.48
C ALA A 89 -8.83 -4.99 -8.09
N PRO A 90 -9.95 -5.49 -7.57
CA PRO A 90 -10.72 -6.51 -8.27
C PRO A 90 -10.98 -6.10 -9.71
N MET A 91 -10.92 -7.07 -10.62
CA MET A 91 -11.12 -6.81 -12.04
C MET A 91 -12.58 -6.37 -12.26
N GLY A 92 -12.75 -5.20 -12.90
CA GLY A 92 -14.06 -4.69 -13.26
C GLY A 92 -14.74 -5.52 -14.37
N PRO A 93 -16.01 -5.25 -14.67
CA PRO A 93 -16.76 -6.00 -15.67
C PRO A 93 -16.16 -5.91 -17.09
N ASP A 94 -15.42 -4.84 -17.38
CA ASP A 94 -14.72 -4.63 -18.66
C ASP A 94 -13.43 -5.46 -18.81
N ARG A 95 -12.94 -6.06 -17.72
CA ARG A 95 -11.73 -6.91 -17.63
C ARG A 95 -10.46 -6.32 -18.28
N LYS A 96 -10.38 -5.00 -18.44
CA LYS A 96 -9.27 -4.34 -19.13
C LYS A 96 -7.99 -4.32 -18.30
N SER A 97 -8.09 -3.97 -17.02
CA SER A 97 -6.96 -3.98 -16.10
C SER A 97 -7.42 -3.88 -14.64
N ASN A 98 -6.76 -4.61 -13.76
CA ASN A 98 -6.90 -4.46 -12.31
C ASN A 98 -5.88 -3.48 -11.72
N LEU A 99 -4.85 -3.10 -12.45
CA LEU A 99 -3.84 -2.13 -12.03
C LEU A 99 -4.44 -0.72 -11.98
N LYS A 100 -4.46 -0.10 -10.79
CA LYS A 100 -5.03 1.23 -10.56
C LYS A 100 -3.98 2.34 -10.57
N GLN A 101 -2.84 2.10 -9.96
CA GLN A 101 -1.72 3.05 -9.95
C GLN A 101 -0.42 2.34 -9.58
N VAL A 102 0.69 2.84 -10.11
CA VAL A 102 2.06 2.51 -9.68
C VAL A 102 2.77 3.80 -9.31
N GLY A 103 3.43 3.81 -8.16
CA GLY A 103 4.20 4.98 -7.71
C GLY A 103 5.01 4.67 -6.44
N THR A 104 5.71 5.65 -5.94
CA THR A 104 6.31 5.62 -4.61
C THR A 104 5.21 5.68 -3.55
N PRO A 105 5.47 5.26 -2.29
CA PRO A 105 4.50 5.40 -1.21
C PRO A 105 3.90 6.80 -1.09
N LEU A 106 4.73 7.84 -1.11
CA LEU A 106 4.28 9.25 -1.00
C LEU A 106 3.44 9.68 -2.22
N GLU A 107 3.83 9.28 -3.44
CA GLU A 107 3.03 9.59 -4.63
C GLU A 107 1.62 8.97 -4.57
N LEU A 108 1.50 7.75 -4.06
CA LEU A 108 0.20 7.10 -3.90
C LEU A 108 -0.67 7.78 -2.83
N TYR A 109 -0.05 8.25 -1.76
CA TYR A 109 -0.72 8.93 -0.66
C TYR A 109 -1.12 10.36 -1.02
N ASP A 110 -0.19 11.16 -1.55
CA ASP A 110 -0.39 12.59 -1.81
C ASP A 110 -1.13 12.85 -3.14
N ARG A 111 -1.00 11.95 -4.12
CA ARG A 111 -1.50 12.11 -5.49
C ARG A 111 -2.20 10.86 -6.02
N PRO A 112 -3.26 10.40 -5.36
CA PRO A 112 -4.04 9.26 -5.84
C PRO A 112 -4.70 9.60 -7.18
N ARG A 113 -4.57 8.70 -8.18
CA ARG A 113 -5.10 8.92 -9.54
C ARG A 113 -6.59 8.67 -9.66
N ASN A 114 -7.20 8.02 -8.70
CA ASN A 114 -8.62 7.70 -8.69
C ASN A 114 -9.14 7.48 -7.27
N LEU A 115 -10.46 7.48 -7.11
CA LEU A 115 -11.13 7.31 -5.82
C LEU A 115 -10.81 5.97 -5.14
N PHE A 116 -10.56 4.91 -5.91
CA PHE A 116 -10.17 3.64 -5.32
C PHE A 116 -8.85 3.76 -4.56
N VAL A 117 -7.83 4.33 -5.19
CA VAL A 117 -6.51 4.54 -4.56
C VAL A 117 -6.62 5.49 -3.37
N ALA A 118 -7.37 6.60 -3.51
CA ALA A 118 -7.59 7.57 -2.43
C ALA A 118 -8.25 6.96 -1.19
N LYS A 119 -9.21 6.04 -1.39
CA LYS A 119 -9.88 5.34 -0.29
C LYS A 119 -9.09 4.15 0.24
N PHE A 120 -8.24 3.55 -0.59
CA PHE A 120 -7.50 2.34 -0.25
C PHE A 120 -6.20 2.66 0.49
N ILE A 121 -5.49 3.74 0.13
CA ILE A 121 -4.20 4.11 0.71
C ILE A 121 -4.40 5.07 1.89
N GLY A 122 -3.87 4.69 3.05
CA GLY A 122 -3.88 5.49 4.27
C GLY A 122 -4.73 4.93 5.39
N THR A 123 -4.30 5.19 6.64
CA THR A 123 -5.01 4.84 7.87
C THR A 123 -4.98 6.05 8.81
N PRO A 124 -6.10 6.77 8.99
CA PRO A 124 -7.41 6.56 8.35
C PRO A 124 -7.39 6.84 6.84
N PRO A 125 -8.38 6.31 6.08
CA PRO A 125 -8.49 6.60 4.65
C PRO A 125 -8.84 8.05 4.38
N MET A 126 -8.58 8.54 3.17
CA MET A 126 -8.92 9.90 2.73
C MET A 126 -10.43 10.15 2.85
N ASN A 127 -10.79 11.30 3.42
CA ASN A 127 -12.19 11.75 3.44
C ASN A 127 -12.62 12.15 2.04
N ILE A 128 -13.78 11.65 1.61
CA ILE A 128 -14.39 12.01 0.34
C ILE A 128 -15.70 12.74 0.63
N LEU A 129 -15.83 13.93 0.10
CA LEU A 129 -16.99 14.78 0.29
C LEU A 129 -17.64 15.05 -1.05
N GLU A 130 -18.98 14.93 -1.09
CA GLU A 130 -19.76 15.36 -2.24
C GLU A 130 -19.99 16.86 -2.13
N VAL A 131 -19.60 17.60 -3.14
CA VAL A 131 -19.72 19.05 -3.20
C VAL A 131 -20.35 19.47 -4.52
N HIS A 132 -20.96 20.67 -4.54
CA HIS A 132 -21.45 21.29 -5.75
C HIS A 132 -20.57 22.50 -6.09
N LEU A 133 -20.02 22.54 -7.30
CA LEU A 133 -19.32 23.72 -7.77
C LEU A 133 -20.36 24.73 -8.28
N ASP A 134 -20.36 25.92 -7.71
CA ASP A 134 -21.30 26.98 -8.12
C ASP A 134 -21.11 27.39 -9.58
N GLU A 135 -22.09 28.09 -10.15
CA GLU A 135 -22.05 28.52 -11.55
C GLU A 135 -20.92 29.53 -11.84
N SER A 136 -20.52 30.30 -10.85
CA SER A 136 -19.41 31.23 -10.97
C SER A 136 -18.04 30.51 -11.07
N GLY A 137 -17.96 29.28 -10.51
CA GLY A 137 -16.74 28.49 -10.49
C GLY A 137 -15.77 28.89 -9.37
N HIS A 138 -16.22 29.66 -8.38
CA HIS A 138 -15.39 30.17 -7.29
C HIS A 138 -15.62 29.48 -5.94
N LEU A 139 -16.73 28.74 -5.81
CA LEU A 139 -17.17 28.22 -4.53
C LEU A 139 -17.57 26.74 -4.61
N LEU A 140 -17.01 25.89 -3.75
CA LEU A 140 -17.53 24.56 -3.48
C LEU A 140 -18.55 24.62 -2.34
N GLN A 141 -19.77 24.17 -2.61
CA GLN A 141 -20.88 24.15 -1.68
C GLN A 141 -21.11 22.74 -1.14
N HIS A 142 -21.18 22.62 0.18
CA HIS A 142 -21.55 21.42 0.92
C HIS A 142 -22.61 21.78 1.94
N PRO A 143 -23.54 20.90 2.34
CA PRO A 143 -24.56 21.22 3.35
C PRO A 143 -24.03 21.78 4.67
N GLY A 144 -22.82 21.43 5.07
CA GLY A 144 -22.20 21.87 6.33
C GLY A 144 -21.19 23.03 6.19
N PHE A 145 -20.77 23.41 4.99
CA PHE A 145 -19.77 24.47 4.78
C PHE A 145 -19.72 24.94 3.32
N ASN A 146 -19.12 26.11 3.12
CA ASN A 146 -18.76 26.63 1.81
C ASN A 146 -17.23 26.84 1.77
N LEU A 147 -16.59 26.40 0.69
CA LEU A 147 -15.13 26.51 0.54
C LEU A 147 -14.81 27.36 -0.72
N PRO A 148 -14.25 28.58 -0.53
CA PRO A 148 -13.76 29.37 -1.66
C PRO A 148 -12.56 28.69 -2.31
N LEU A 149 -12.54 28.69 -3.63
CA LEU A 149 -11.45 28.08 -4.39
C LEU A 149 -10.28 29.06 -4.59
N LYS A 150 -9.08 28.48 -4.69
CA LYS A 150 -7.91 29.22 -5.13
C LYS A 150 -7.92 29.32 -6.67
N PRO A 151 -7.36 30.39 -7.28
CA PRO A 151 -7.37 30.57 -8.74
C PRO A 151 -6.86 29.38 -9.56
N ALA A 152 -5.83 28.69 -9.07
CA ALA A 152 -5.29 27.51 -9.74
C ALA A 152 -6.28 26.34 -9.79
N VAL A 153 -7.11 26.17 -8.74
CA VAL A 153 -8.15 25.13 -8.66
C VAL A 153 -9.36 25.52 -9.50
N GLU A 154 -9.74 26.80 -9.49
CA GLU A 154 -10.82 27.34 -10.34
C GLU A 154 -10.55 27.06 -11.83
N ALA A 155 -9.29 27.32 -12.28
CA ALA A 155 -8.89 27.03 -13.65
C ALA A 155 -9.01 25.53 -13.99
N ALA A 156 -8.61 24.65 -13.07
CA ALA A 156 -8.67 23.21 -13.24
C ALA A 156 -10.13 22.67 -13.27
N LEU A 157 -11.05 23.33 -12.57
CA LEU A 157 -12.46 22.94 -12.46
C LEU A 157 -13.38 23.69 -13.41
N ALA A 158 -12.88 24.57 -14.28
CA ALA A 158 -13.68 25.44 -15.15
C ALA A 158 -14.74 24.72 -15.98
N SER A 159 -14.48 23.47 -16.43
CA SER A 159 -15.41 22.64 -17.18
C SER A 159 -16.47 21.93 -16.33
N HIS A 160 -16.42 22.12 -15.02
CA HIS A 160 -17.29 21.44 -14.04
C HIS A 160 -18.24 22.41 -13.31
N ARG A 161 -18.33 23.67 -13.74
CA ARG A 161 -19.25 24.67 -13.17
C ARG A 161 -20.68 24.17 -13.15
N GLY A 162 -21.41 24.43 -12.07
CA GLY A 162 -22.78 23.97 -11.87
C GLY A 162 -22.93 22.45 -11.71
N LYS A 163 -21.81 21.71 -11.52
CA LYS A 163 -21.85 20.25 -11.40
C LYS A 163 -21.55 19.77 -9.99
N ARG A 164 -22.06 18.58 -9.69
CA ARG A 164 -21.74 17.84 -8.49
C ARG A 164 -20.37 17.15 -8.66
N LEU A 165 -19.51 17.27 -7.67
CA LEU A 165 -18.15 16.71 -7.63
C LEU A 165 -18.01 15.79 -6.41
N LEU A 166 -17.07 14.83 -6.49
CA LEU A 166 -16.66 13.96 -5.41
C LEU A 166 -15.21 14.24 -5.03
#